data_4794ce022da545e5a954cbf3f7b3abb8
#
_entry.id   4794ce022da545e5a954cbf3f7b3abb8
#
_cell.length_a   1.000
_cell.length_b   1.000
_cell.length_c   1.000
_cell.angle_alpha   90.00
_cell.angle_beta   90.00
_cell.angle_gamma   90.00
#
_symmetry.space_group_name_H-M   'P 1'
#
loop_
_entity.id
_entity.type
_entity.pdbx_description
1 polymer ?
#
loop_
_entity_poly.entity_id
_entity_poly.type
_entity_poly.pdbx_seq_one_letter_code
_entity_poly.pdbx_strand_id
1 'polypeptide(L)'
;LSGEEQGLFGGKILAKYAQEHDWRVHGVLNNDMIGNSTGINGVTDNTTARIFSEGTRVIETKDQAHKRRFTGGEVDSASRNLARYIDTIADRYIENLDTMLVYRLDRFGRGGHHRPFNDVGFAAVRIMETNENYNQQHQDLRTENGITYGDTIDYVDFAYAAKLTSLNAVTMASMAWAPAPPTGVSISGAVKPSTTLAWHKSDDPTVVSYKIYWRYTSEPKWQFSRDVGK
;
A
#
# COMPACT_ATOMS: atom_id res chain seq x y z
N LEU A 1 -10.07 5.15 -13.03
CA LEU A 1 -11.40 4.53 -12.91
C LEU A 1 -12.43 5.61 -12.64
N SER A 2 -13.59 5.56 -13.29
CA SER A 2 -14.67 6.52 -13.12
C SER A 2 -15.63 6.13 -12.00
N GLY A 3 -16.47 7.10 -11.55
CA GLY A 3 -17.52 6.86 -10.57
C GLY A 3 -17.01 6.62 -9.16
N GLU A 4 -15.91 7.28 -8.77
CA GLU A 4 -15.39 7.20 -7.40
C GLU A 4 -16.36 7.84 -6.44
N GLU A 5 -16.70 9.11 -6.65
CA GLU A 5 -17.60 9.91 -5.82
C GLU A 5 -19.05 9.39 -5.79
N GLN A 6 -19.46 8.65 -6.82
CA GLN A 6 -20.79 8.02 -6.90
C GLN A 6 -20.86 6.65 -6.22
N GLY A 7 -19.85 6.27 -5.44
CA GLY A 7 -19.81 5.02 -4.68
C GLY A 7 -18.86 3.97 -5.22
N LEU A 8 -17.73 4.38 -5.77
CA LEU A 8 -16.63 3.53 -6.23
C LEU A 8 -17.01 2.62 -7.40
N PHE A 9 -17.94 3.02 -8.28
CA PHE A 9 -18.51 2.15 -9.30
C PHE A 9 -17.44 1.54 -10.22
N GLY A 10 -16.53 2.33 -10.76
CA GLY A 10 -15.47 1.81 -11.65
C GLY A 10 -14.57 0.80 -10.96
N GLY A 11 -14.21 1.05 -9.68
CA GLY A 11 -13.44 0.11 -8.87
C GLY A 11 -14.18 -1.21 -8.63
N LYS A 12 -15.46 -1.14 -8.26
CA LYS A 12 -16.29 -2.32 -8.02
C LYS A 12 -16.44 -3.19 -9.28
N ILE A 13 -16.70 -2.56 -10.42
CA ILE A 13 -16.86 -3.28 -11.69
C ILE A 13 -15.55 -3.95 -12.09
N LEU A 14 -14.42 -3.22 -12.04
CA LEU A 14 -13.14 -3.76 -12.47
C LEU A 14 -12.62 -4.84 -11.50
N ALA A 15 -12.75 -4.64 -10.19
CA ALA A 15 -12.33 -5.63 -9.20
C ALA A 15 -13.09 -6.94 -9.35
N LYS A 16 -14.43 -6.86 -9.52
CA LYS A 16 -15.28 -8.02 -9.75
C LYS A 16 -14.93 -8.70 -11.09
N TYR A 17 -14.76 -7.93 -12.16
CA TYR A 17 -14.37 -8.47 -13.45
C TYR A 17 -13.03 -9.21 -13.37
N ALA A 18 -12.03 -8.61 -12.72
CA ALA A 18 -10.72 -9.24 -12.52
C ALA A 18 -10.82 -10.56 -11.73
N GLN A 19 -11.67 -10.60 -10.70
CA GLN A 19 -11.93 -11.81 -9.92
C GLN A 19 -12.62 -12.90 -10.76
N GLU A 20 -13.68 -12.53 -11.50
CA GLU A 20 -14.45 -13.46 -12.34
C GLU A 20 -13.65 -14.04 -13.51
N HIS A 21 -12.60 -13.35 -13.94
CA HIS A 21 -11.72 -13.77 -15.04
C HIS A 21 -10.35 -14.28 -14.57
N ASP A 22 -10.22 -14.58 -13.27
CA ASP A 22 -9.00 -15.13 -12.66
C ASP A 22 -7.73 -14.29 -12.97
N TRP A 23 -7.85 -12.95 -13.00
CA TRP A 23 -6.71 -12.09 -13.24
C TRP A 23 -5.70 -12.19 -12.10
N ARG A 24 -4.44 -12.30 -12.46
CA ARG A 24 -3.33 -12.24 -11.51
C ARG A 24 -2.97 -10.78 -11.20
N VAL A 25 -3.71 -10.15 -10.31
CA VAL A 25 -3.45 -8.78 -9.85
C VAL A 25 -2.39 -8.83 -8.77
N HIS A 26 -1.18 -8.35 -9.08
CA HIS A 26 -0.05 -8.33 -8.16
C HIS A 26 -0.16 -7.23 -7.11
N GLY A 27 -0.83 -6.13 -7.43
CA GLY A 27 -1.09 -5.02 -6.51
C GLY A 27 -1.90 -3.93 -7.18
N VAL A 28 -2.59 -3.14 -6.37
CA VAL A 28 -3.33 -1.95 -6.79
C VAL A 28 -2.80 -0.75 -6.03
N LEU A 29 -2.32 0.25 -6.76
CA LEU A 29 -1.83 1.51 -6.24
C LEU A 29 -2.88 2.59 -6.52
N ASN A 30 -3.71 2.89 -5.55
CA ASN A 30 -4.73 3.92 -5.67
C ASN A 30 -4.17 5.26 -5.20
N ASN A 31 -4.02 6.19 -6.11
CA ASN A 31 -3.60 7.55 -5.82
C ASN A 31 -4.83 8.42 -5.69
N ASP A 32 -5.05 8.96 -4.51
CA ASP A 32 -6.25 9.75 -4.26
C ASP A 32 -5.90 10.84 -3.25
N MET A 33 -5.89 12.05 -3.78
CA MET A 33 -5.28 13.28 -3.28
C MET A 33 -3.77 13.15 -3.11
N ILE A 34 -3.04 13.51 -4.15
CA ILE A 34 -1.56 13.48 -4.19
C ILE A 34 -0.93 14.80 -4.64
N GLY A 35 -1.72 15.85 -4.71
CA GLY A 35 -1.29 17.14 -5.28
C GLY A 35 -1.08 18.24 -4.27
N ASN A 36 -1.60 18.15 -3.06
CA ASN A 36 -1.47 19.18 -2.05
C ASN A 36 -0.36 18.87 -1.05
N SER A 37 0.47 19.85 -0.73
CA SER A 37 1.51 19.73 0.30
C SER A 37 1.23 20.55 1.55
N THR A 38 0.28 21.50 1.50
CA THR A 38 0.02 22.44 2.60
C THR A 38 -1.36 22.19 3.22
N GLY A 39 -1.38 21.78 4.47
CA GLY A 39 -2.60 21.52 5.22
C GLY A 39 -3.40 22.78 5.57
N ILE A 40 -4.65 22.60 5.99
CA ILE A 40 -5.54 23.68 6.42
C ILE A 40 -4.95 24.50 7.58
N ASN A 41 -4.05 23.92 8.36
CA ASN A 41 -3.34 24.57 9.47
C ASN A 41 -2.06 25.32 9.02
N GLY A 42 -1.80 25.40 7.71
CA GLY A 42 -0.61 26.05 7.13
C GLY A 42 0.67 25.23 7.23
N VAL A 43 0.62 24.00 7.77
CA VAL A 43 1.80 23.11 7.80
C VAL A 43 2.04 22.55 6.41
N THR A 44 3.25 22.72 5.90
CA THR A 44 3.67 22.17 4.61
C THR A 44 4.58 20.97 4.81
N ASP A 45 4.25 19.88 4.12
CA ASP A 45 5.08 18.67 4.01
C ASP A 45 4.98 18.13 2.58
N ASN A 46 6.08 18.23 1.85
CA ASN A 46 6.23 17.66 0.50
C ASN A 46 7.30 16.57 0.46
N THR A 47 7.60 16.00 1.62
CA THR A 47 8.65 14.98 1.80
C THR A 47 8.11 13.67 2.35
N THR A 48 6.83 13.61 2.70
CA THR A 48 6.19 12.40 3.24
C THR A 48 4.94 12.05 2.44
N ALA A 49 4.70 10.75 2.22
CA ALA A 49 3.46 10.23 1.65
C ALA A 49 2.82 9.24 2.62
N ARG A 50 1.51 9.31 2.83
CA ARG A 50 0.76 8.31 3.61
C ARG A 50 0.41 7.12 2.72
N ILE A 51 0.63 5.90 3.24
CA ILE A 51 0.24 4.66 2.58
C ILE A 51 -0.71 3.90 3.49
N PHE A 52 -1.99 3.91 3.13
CA PHE A 52 -3.02 3.16 3.84
C PHE A 52 -3.08 1.72 3.34
N SER A 53 -3.21 0.78 4.27
CA SER A 53 -3.28 -0.64 3.95
C SER A 53 -4.18 -1.41 4.89
N GLU A 54 -5.03 -2.26 4.31
CA GLU A 54 -5.90 -3.17 5.04
C GLU A 54 -5.09 -4.18 5.87
N GLY A 55 -5.57 -4.47 7.08
CA GLY A 55 -5.01 -5.52 7.93
C GLY A 55 -5.63 -6.88 7.65
N THR A 56 -6.70 -7.17 8.36
CA THR A 56 -7.44 -8.43 8.17
C THR A 56 -8.34 -8.33 6.94
N ARG A 57 -8.21 -9.29 6.03
CA ARG A 57 -8.99 -9.34 4.79
C ARG A 57 -10.44 -9.67 5.08
N VAL A 58 -11.37 -8.97 4.44
CA VAL A 58 -12.81 -9.23 4.58
C VAL A 58 -13.21 -10.63 4.08
N ILE A 59 -12.45 -11.17 3.12
CA ILE A 59 -12.66 -12.53 2.56
C ILE A 59 -11.94 -13.64 3.35
N GLU A 60 -11.37 -13.31 4.53
CA GLU A 60 -10.72 -14.30 5.38
C GLU A 60 -11.71 -15.42 5.77
N THR A 61 -11.31 -16.65 5.54
CA THR A 61 -12.12 -17.81 5.97
C THR A 61 -12.07 -17.99 7.48
N LYS A 62 -13.03 -18.73 8.05
CA LYS A 62 -13.02 -19.05 9.48
C LYS A 62 -11.75 -19.78 9.92
N ASP A 63 -11.21 -20.66 9.08
CA ASP A 63 -9.97 -21.40 9.36
C ASP A 63 -8.76 -20.48 9.34
N GLN A 64 -8.70 -19.53 8.40
CA GLN A 64 -7.65 -18.52 8.35
C GLN A 64 -7.70 -17.61 9.58
N ALA A 65 -8.89 -17.15 9.98
CA ALA A 65 -9.09 -16.35 11.18
C ALA A 65 -8.69 -17.13 12.45
N HIS A 66 -9.08 -18.40 12.55
CA HIS A 66 -8.69 -19.28 13.65
C HIS A 66 -7.16 -19.43 13.72
N LYS A 67 -6.52 -19.75 12.60
CA LYS A 67 -5.06 -19.88 12.53
C LYS A 67 -4.36 -18.58 12.92
N ARG A 68 -4.78 -17.44 12.40
CA ARG A 68 -4.23 -16.12 12.69
C ARG A 68 -4.31 -15.79 14.19
N ARG A 69 -5.38 -16.20 14.88
CA ARG A 69 -5.53 -16.01 16.34
C ARG A 69 -4.38 -16.63 17.13
N PHE A 70 -3.78 -17.71 16.65
CA PHE A 70 -2.67 -18.41 17.34
C PHE A 70 -1.29 -17.97 16.81
N THR A 71 -1.19 -17.62 15.55
CA THR A 71 0.10 -17.30 14.91
C THR A 71 0.37 -15.79 14.83
N GLY A 72 -0.63 -14.95 15.12
CA GLY A 72 -0.58 -13.52 14.84
C GLY A 72 -0.72 -13.24 13.34
N GLY A 73 -0.18 -12.12 12.89
CA GLY A 73 -0.18 -11.77 11.47
C GLY A 73 -1.26 -10.77 11.07
N GLU A 74 -1.91 -10.10 12.03
CA GLU A 74 -2.89 -9.05 11.79
C GLU A 74 -2.30 -7.89 10.97
N VAL A 75 -0.99 -7.73 11.02
CA VAL A 75 -0.24 -6.72 10.28
C VAL A 75 0.50 -7.29 9.06
N ASP A 76 0.19 -8.50 8.62
CA ASP A 76 0.88 -9.21 7.54
C ASP A 76 -0.02 -9.56 6.35
N SER A 77 -1.12 -8.84 6.18
CA SER A 77 -1.94 -8.95 4.98
C SER A 77 -1.14 -8.64 3.71
N ALA A 78 -1.62 -9.12 2.56
CA ALA A 78 -1.00 -8.82 1.28
C ALA A 78 -0.90 -7.30 1.02
N SER A 79 -1.92 -6.53 1.42
CA SER A 79 -1.92 -5.06 1.29
C SER A 79 -0.86 -4.40 2.17
N ARG A 80 -0.66 -4.89 3.41
CA ARG A 80 0.40 -4.37 4.29
C ARG A 80 1.79 -4.75 3.84
N ASN A 81 1.96 -5.93 3.25
CA ASN A 81 3.23 -6.30 2.64
C ASN A 81 3.52 -5.44 1.40
N LEU A 82 2.50 -5.14 0.59
CA LEU A 82 2.63 -4.19 -0.53
C LEU A 82 3.02 -2.79 -0.01
N ALA A 83 2.40 -2.30 1.05
CA ALA A 83 2.75 -1.02 1.65
C ALA A 83 4.21 -0.95 2.12
N ARG A 84 4.72 -2.01 2.79
CA ARG A 84 6.14 -2.11 3.18
C ARG A 84 7.08 -2.20 1.99
N TYR A 85 6.63 -2.84 0.91
CA TYR A 85 7.40 -2.89 -0.33
C TYR A 85 7.55 -1.50 -0.95
N ILE A 86 6.46 -0.74 -1.01
CA ILE A 86 6.47 0.66 -1.49
C ILE A 86 7.39 1.52 -0.62
N ASP A 87 7.36 1.36 0.69
CA ASP A 87 8.26 2.01 1.63
C ASP A 87 9.74 1.73 1.29
N THR A 88 10.07 0.46 1.07
CA THR A 88 11.44 0.06 0.65
C THR A 88 11.83 0.67 -0.71
N ILE A 89 10.89 0.81 -1.64
CA ILE A 89 11.11 1.44 -2.93
C ILE A 89 11.33 2.95 -2.77
N ALA A 90 10.55 3.62 -1.92
CA ALA A 90 10.74 5.02 -1.60
C ALA A 90 12.15 5.27 -1.06
N ASP A 91 12.54 4.57 0.00
CA ASP A 91 13.85 4.69 0.63
C ASP A 91 15.02 4.48 -0.33
N ARG A 92 14.84 3.63 -1.33
CA ARG A 92 15.91 3.24 -2.25
C ARG A 92 16.05 4.13 -3.47
N TYR A 93 14.94 4.64 -3.99
CA TYR A 93 14.90 5.20 -5.34
C TYR A 93 14.31 6.61 -5.43
N ILE A 94 13.63 7.11 -4.40
CA ILE A 94 12.99 8.41 -4.45
C ILE A 94 13.66 9.36 -3.48
N GLU A 95 14.42 10.30 -4.01
CA GLU A 95 15.09 11.30 -3.18
C GLU A 95 14.08 12.20 -2.47
N ASN A 96 14.35 12.47 -1.20
CA ASN A 96 13.59 13.39 -0.37
C ASN A 96 12.08 13.06 -0.34
N LEU A 97 11.77 11.75 -0.21
CA LEU A 97 10.42 11.26 0.03
C LEU A 97 10.49 10.06 0.98
N ASP A 98 9.90 10.18 2.15
CA ASP A 98 9.65 9.10 3.10
C ASP A 98 8.19 8.65 2.99
N THR A 99 7.85 7.51 3.58
CA THR A 99 6.49 7.01 3.65
C THR A 99 6.02 6.81 5.08
N MET A 100 4.81 7.25 5.35
CA MET A 100 4.09 6.98 6.58
C MET A 100 3.16 5.79 6.36
N LEU A 101 3.51 4.61 6.88
CA LEU A 101 2.66 3.42 6.81
C LEU A 101 1.49 3.56 7.78
N VAL A 102 0.28 3.75 7.24
CA VAL A 102 -0.96 3.85 8.02
C VAL A 102 -1.68 2.52 7.98
N TYR A 103 -1.61 1.78 9.08
CA TYR A 103 -2.18 0.43 9.20
C TYR A 103 -3.67 0.44 9.44
N ARG A 104 -4.39 1.01 8.48
CA ARG A 104 -5.83 1.13 8.41
C ARG A 104 -6.25 1.17 6.94
N LEU A 105 -7.42 0.64 6.62
CA LEU A 105 -7.93 0.60 5.25
C LEU A 105 -7.95 1.98 4.58
N ASP A 106 -8.47 2.99 5.30
CA ASP A 106 -8.54 4.38 4.85
C ASP A 106 -8.74 5.31 6.06
N ARG A 107 -8.95 6.60 5.82
CA ARG A 107 -9.45 7.58 6.81
C ARG A 107 -10.86 7.20 7.27
N PHE A 108 -11.27 7.67 8.43
CA PHE A 108 -12.63 7.42 8.95
C PHE A 108 -13.71 7.97 8.01
N GLY A 109 -14.67 7.12 7.66
CA GLY A 109 -15.79 7.48 6.79
C GLY A 109 -15.41 7.80 5.34
N ARG A 110 -14.17 7.53 4.94
CA ARG A 110 -13.64 7.75 3.60
C ARG A 110 -13.31 6.43 2.91
N GLY A 111 -13.00 6.52 1.63
CA GLY A 111 -12.61 5.39 0.81
C GLY A 111 -11.94 5.86 -0.46
N GLY A 112 -11.70 4.91 -1.34
CA GLY A 112 -11.13 5.11 -2.66
C GLY A 112 -11.19 3.80 -3.43
N HIS A 113 -10.78 3.82 -4.68
CA HIS A 113 -10.87 2.64 -5.56
C HIS A 113 -10.04 1.42 -5.12
N HIS A 114 -9.14 1.54 -4.13
CA HIS A 114 -8.45 0.37 -3.55
C HIS A 114 -9.42 -0.55 -2.79
N ARG A 115 -10.46 0.00 -2.13
CA ARG A 115 -11.40 -0.79 -1.31
C ARG A 115 -12.08 -1.92 -2.08
N PRO A 116 -12.72 -1.69 -3.24
CA PRO A 116 -13.33 -2.78 -4.00
C PRO A 116 -12.38 -3.93 -4.34
N PHE A 117 -11.09 -3.66 -4.55
CA PHE A 117 -10.09 -4.69 -4.77
C PHE A 117 -9.76 -5.46 -3.49
N ASN A 118 -9.66 -4.77 -2.34
CA ASN A 118 -9.54 -5.43 -1.04
C ASN A 118 -10.75 -6.32 -0.75
N ASP A 119 -11.97 -5.85 -1.05
CA ASP A 119 -13.23 -6.58 -0.82
C ASP A 119 -13.29 -7.92 -1.57
N VAL A 120 -12.61 -8.05 -2.71
CA VAL A 120 -12.46 -9.30 -3.46
C VAL A 120 -11.13 -10.01 -3.24
N GLY A 121 -10.29 -9.48 -2.35
CA GLY A 121 -9.07 -10.15 -1.85
C GLY A 121 -7.78 -9.82 -2.54
N PHE A 122 -7.75 -8.86 -3.47
CA PHE A 122 -6.49 -8.38 -4.04
C PHE A 122 -5.72 -7.48 -3.07
N ALA A 123 -4.41 -7.50 -3.16
CA ALA A 123 -3.56 -6.52 -2.47
C ALA A 123 -3.79 -5.13 -3.06
N ALA A 124 -4.25 -4.19 -2.24
CA ALA A 124 -4.49 -2.83 -2.69
C ALA A 124 -4.17 -1.85 -1.57
N VAL A 125 -3.58 -0.71 -1.94
CA VAL A 125 -3.21 0.37 -1.02
C VAL A 125 -3.71 1.71 -1.56
N ARG A 126 -3.91 2.67 -0.65
CA ARG A 126 -4.09 4.07 -1.01
C ARG A 126 -2.81 4.83 -0.73
N ILE A 127 -2.32 5.54 -1.72
CA ILE A 127 -1.22 6.51 -1.59
C ILE A 127 -1.83 7.90 -1.56
N MET A 128 -1.44 8.69 -0.58
CA MET A 128 -2.06 9.96 -0.30
C MET A 128 -1.05 10.99 0.22
N GLU A 129 -1.31 12.26 -0.03
CA GLU A 129 -0.60 13.37 0.59
C GLU A 129 -0.67 13.34 2.12
N THR A 130 0.32 13.92 2.79
CA THR A 130 0.40 13.93 4.25
C THR A 130 -0.60 14.90 4.88
N ASN A 131 -0.69 16.10 4.37
CA ASN A 131 -1.52 17.16 4.90
C ASN A 131 -2.73 17.41 4.00
N GLU A 132 -3.93 17.34 4.57
CA GLU A 132 -5.16 17.63 3.85
C GLU A 132 -5.58 19.09 4.04
N ASN A 133 -6.06 19.71 2.96
CA ASN A 133 -6.63 21.03 3.02
C ASN A 133 -8.13 20.98 2.66
N TYR A 134 -8.97 20.96 3.68
CA TYR A 134 -10.43 20.86 3.53
C TYR A 134 -11.07 22.08 2.87
N ASN A 135 -10.36 23.19 2.71
CA ASN A 135 -10.83 24.33 1.93
C ASN A 135 -10.74 24.08 0.43
N GLN A 136 -9.88 23.12 0.01
CA GLN A 136 -9.58 22.83 -1.38
C GLN A 136 -10.22 21.54 -1.89
N GLN A 137 -10.76 20.68 -1.03
CA GLN A 137 -11.38 19.41 -1.43
C GLN A 137 -12.88 19.41 -1.17
N HIS A 138 -13.68 18.89 -2.10
CA HIS A 138 -15.14 18.81 -2.02
C HIS A 138 -15.83 20.16 -1.75
N GLN A 139 -15.28 21.24 -2.28
CA GLN A 139 -15.81 22.59 -2.10
C GLN A 139 -16.15 23.24 -3.44
N ASP A 140 -17.24 23.97 -3.48
CA ASP A 140 -17.54 24.86 -4.59
C ASP A 140 -16.55 26.04 -4.61
N LEU A 141 -16.23 26.50 -5.81
CA LEU A 141 -15.35 27.67 -6.00
C LEU A 141 -16.00 28.93 -5.44
N ARG A 142 -15.44 29.47 -4.38
CA ARG A 142 -15.90 30.70 -3.74
C ARG A 142 -14.83 31.33 -2.86
N THR A 143 -15.02 32.60 -2.56
CA THR A 143 -14.26 33.28 -1.49
C THR A 143 -15.25 33.73 -0.43
N GLU A 144 -15.05 33.35 0.80
CA GLU A 144 -15.89 33.67 1.94
C GLU A 144 -15.02 33.97 3.16
N ASN A 145 -15.30 35.11 3.81
CA ASN A 145 -14.51 35.58 4.96
C ASN A 145 -12.99 35.65 4.74
N GLY A 146 -12.57 35.96 3.52
CA GLY A 146 -11.15 36.02 3.14
C GLY A 146 -10.50 34.66 2.88
N ILE A 147 -11.25 33.56 2.93
CA ILE A 147 -10.78 32.22 2.61
C ILE A 147 -11.25 31.84 1.19
N THR A 148 -10.34 31.38 0.36
CA THR A 148 -10.64 30.83 -0.97
C THR A 148 -10.88 29.33 -0.86
N TYR A 149 -12.01 28.90 -1.39
CA TYR A 149 -12.44 27.50 -1.42
C TYR A 149 -12.43 26.96 -2.84
N GLY A 150 -12.27 25.66 -2.96
CA GLY A 150 -12.38 24.94 -4.22
C GLY A 150 -11.08 24.29 -4.68
N ASP A 151 -11.21 23.21 -5.43
CA ASP A 151 -10.11 22.46 -5.99
C ASP A 151 -9.63 23.13 -7.29
N THR A 152 -8.54 23.90 -7.19
CA THR A 152 -7.93 24.59 -8.32
C THR A 152 -6.46 24.23 -8.46
N ILE A 153 -5.97 24.40 -9.68
CA ILE A 153 -4.57 24.09 -10.02
C ILE A 153 -3.55 24.90 -9.22
N ASP A 154 -3.94 26.05 -8.69
CA ASP A 154 -3.08 26.95 -7.90
C ASP A 154 -2.62 26.32 -6.57
N TYR A 155 -3.33 25.30 -6.09
CA TYR A 155 -3.03 24.59 -4.86
C TYR A 155 -2.26 23.29 -5.09
N VAL A 156 -1.90 22.98 -6.34
CA VAL A 156 -1.16 21.77 -6.67
C VAL A 156 0.34 22.01 -6.58
N ASP A 157 1.00 21.30 -5.68
CA ASP A 157 2.46 21.18 -5.64
C ASP A 157 2.90 20.11 -6.67
N PHE A 158 3.23 20.58 -7.88
CA PHE A 158 3.63 19.69 -8.97
C PHE A 158 4.94 18.94 -8.69
N ALA A 159 5.85 19.51 -7.91
CA ALA A 159 7.10 18.85 -7.52
C ALA A 159 6.81 17.67 -6.58
N TYR A 160 5.89 17.86 -5.64
CA TYR A 160 5.44 16.78 -4.76
C TYR A 160 4.65 15.70 -5.52
N ALA A 161 3.71 16.09 -6.36
CA ALA A 161 2.96 15.16 -7.21
C ALA A 161 3.90 14.34 -8.12
N ALA A 162 4.98 14.94 -8.63
CA ALA A 162 5.98 14.24 -9.43
C ALA A 162 6.74 13.19 -8.62
N LYS A 163 7.09 13.45 -7.34
CA LYS A 163 7.72 12.44 -6.45
C LYS A 163 6.79 11.23 -6.25
N LEU A 164 5.51 11.48 -5.95
CA LEU A 164 4.51 10.42 -5.76
C LEU A 164 4.28 9.63 -7.06
N THR A 165 4.26 10.31 -8.20
CA THR A 165 4.19 9.64 -9.51
C THR A 165 5.42 8.77 -9.76
N SER A 166 6.61 9.26 -9.44
CA SER A 166 7.86 8.51 -9.56
C SER A 166 7.85 7.28 -8.66
N LEU A 167 7.38 7.41 -7.41
CA LEU A 167 7.22 6.29 -6.49
C LEU A 167 6.33 5.20 -7.10
N ASN A 168 5.19 5.57 -7.68
CA ASN A 168 4.30 4.63 -8.36
C ASN A 168 4.98 3.95 -9.56
N ALA A 169 5.64 4.72 -10.41
CA ALA A 169 6.29 4.21 -11.62
C ALA A 169 7.40 3.21 -11.28
N VAL A 170 8.26 3.54 -10.31
CA VAL A 170 9.35 2.65 -9.87
C VAL A 170 8.81 1.41 -9.17
N THR A 171 7.75 1.55 -8.35
CA THR A 171 7.10 0.40 -7.72
C THR A 171 6.54 -0.56 -8.76
N MET A 172 5.79 -0.06 -9.74
CA MET A 172 5.23 -0.89 -10.83
C MET A 172 6.34 -1.56 -11.66
N ALA A 173 7.38 -0.84 -12.02
CA ALA A 173 8.52 -1.39 -12.75
C ALA A 173 9.22 -2.49 -11.96
N SER A 174 9.49 -2.27 -10.68
CA SER A 174 10.10 -3.25 -9.80
C SER A 174 9.24 -4.52 -9.66
N MET A 175 7.93 -4.38 -9.51
CA MET A 175 7.00 -5.50 -9.44
C MET A 175 6.92 -6.26 -10.78
N ALA A 176 6.97 -5.56 -11.92
CA ALA A 176 6.93 -6.17 -13.24
C ALA A 176 8.19 -6.99 -13.55
N TRP A 177 9.33 -6.60 -13.02
CA TRP A 177 10.61 -7.31 -13.19
C TRP A 177 10.90 -8.33 -12.09
N ALA A 178 10.11 -8.34 -11.02
CA ALA A 178 10.32 -9.29 -9.94
C ALA A 178 10.12 -10.73 -10.41
N PRO A 179 11.02 -11.67 -10.03
CA PRO A 179 10.78 -13.09 -10.27
C PRO A 179 9.54 -13.57 -9.52
N ALA A 180 9.02 -14.72 -9.91
CA ALA A 180 7.91 -15.34 -9.21
C ALA A 180 8.26 -15.56 -7.72
N PRO A 181 7.31 -15.38 -6.80
CA PRO A 181 7.56 -15.58 -5.38
C PRO A 181 7.95 -17.04 -5.09
N PRO A 182 8.72 -17.30 -4.02
CA PRO A 182 9.03 -18.65 -3.59
C PRO A 182 7.77 -19.47 -3.34
N THR A 183 7.80 -20.75 -3.71
CA THR A 183 6.71 -21.69 -3.47
C THR A 183 7.06 -22.68 -2.36
N GLY A 184 6.06 -23.38 -1.80
CA GLY A 184 6.28 -24.37 -0.74
C GLY A 184 6.85 -23.77 0.55
N VAL A 185 6.59 -22.47 0.80
CA VAL A 185 7.13 -21.78 1.99
C VAL A 185 6.49 -22.36 3.25
N SER A 186 7.34 -22.78 4.17
CA SER A 186 6.92 -23.30 5.47
C SER A 186 7.79 -22.77 6.60
N ILE A 187 7.20 -22.73 7.80
CA ILE A 187 7.85 -22.33 9.03
C ILE A 187 7.68 -23.42 10.08
N SER A 188 8.75 -23.70 10.83
CA SER A 188 8.73 -24.67 11.93
C SER A 188 9.61 -24.20 13.08
N GLY A 189 9.50 -24.87 14.25
CA GLY A 189 10.30 -24.56 15.42
C GLY A 189 9.51 -23.98 16.59
N ALA A 190 8.18 -24.14 16.62
CA ALA A 190 7.30 -23.56 17.66
C ALA A 190 7.72 -23.89 19.11
N VAL A 191 8.40 -25.02 19.33
CA VAL A 191 8.87 -25.45 20.67
C VAL A 191 10.40 -25.51 20.77
N LYS A 192 11.10 -24.84 19.83
CA LYS A 192 12.56 -24.77 19.80
C LYS A 192 13.02 -23.31 20.00
N PRO A 193 14.25 -23.10 20.49
CA PRO A 193 14.82 -21.76 20.59
C PRO A 193 15.20 -21.14 19.23
N SER A 194 14.92 -21.84 18.12
CA SER A 194 15.21 -21.41 16.77
C SER A 194 14.02 -21.66 15.86
N THR A 195 13.88 -20.81 14.84
CA THR A 195 12.90 -20.94 13.77
C THR A 195 13.58 -21.46 12.51
N THR A 196 12.93 -22.42 11.85
CA THR A 196 13.38 -22.94 10.55
C THR A 196 12.39 -22.51 9.47
N LEU A 197 12.91 -21.91 8.41
CA LEU A 197 12.16 -21.61 7.19
C LEU A 197 12.63 -22.56 6.08
N ALA A 198 11.68 -23.04 5.29
CA ALA A 198 11.97 -23.84 4.08
C ALA A 198 11.08 -23.39 2.93
N TRP A 199 11.56 -23.51 1.70
CA TRP A 199 10.86 -23.21 0.47
C TRP A 199 11.43 -24.01 -0.69
N HIS A 200 10.69 -24.09 -1.80
CA HIS A 200 11.21 -24.67 -3.02
C HIS A 200 12.16 -23.70 -3.71
N LYS A 201 13.30 -24.22 -4.15
CA LYS A 201 14.26 -23.45 -4.94
C LYS A 201 13.60 -22.98 -6.23
N SER A 202 13.82 -21.72 -6.60
CA SER A 202 13.35 -21.17 -7.88
C SER A 202 14.19 -21.72 -9.04
N ASP A 203 13.51 -22.10 -10.12
CA ASP A 203 14.14 -22.48 -11.38
C ASP A 203 14.46 -21.27 -12.28
N ASP A 204 13.99 -20.07 -11.89
CA ASP A 204 14.29 -18.83 -12.62
C ASP A 204 15.80 -18.53 -12.56
N PRO A 205 16.50 -18.45 -13.72
CA PRO A 205 17.93 -18.19 -13.77
C PRO A 205 18.34 -16.80 -13.26
N THR A 206 17.40 -15.86 -13.20
CA THR A 206 17.65 -14.50 -12.67
C THR A 206 17.71 -14.46 -11.16
N VAL A 207 17.17 -15.46 -10.47
CA VAL A 207 17.25 -15.58 -9.01
C VAL A 207 18.62 -16.09 -8.62
N VAL A 208 19.43 -15.26 -7.98
CA VAL A 208 20.80 -15.57 -7.56
C VAL A 208 20.91 -15.92 -6.08
N SER A 209 20.00 -15.41 -5.26
CA SER A 209 19.93 -15.66 -3.81
C SER A 209 18.55 -15.35 -3.27
N TYR A 210 18.34 -15.65 -1.99
CA TYR A 210 17.15 -15.27 -1.25
C TYR A 210 17.55 -14.38 -0.10
N LYS A 211 16.64 -13.47 0.28
CA LYS A 211 16.77 -12.63 1.47
C LYS A 211 15.61 -12.87 2.40
N ILE A 212 15.90 -13.22 3.64
CA ILE A 212 14.90 -13.41 4.69
C ILE A 212 14.80 -12.09 5.46
N TYR A 213 13.58 -11.66 5.69
CA TYR A 213 13.27 -10.50 6.53
C TYR A 213 12.47 -10.94 7.74
N TRP A 214 12.73 -10.31 8.88
CA TRP A 214 11.91 -10.50 10.07
C TRP A 214 11.84 -9.23 10.90
N ARG A 215 10.89 -9.17 11.78
CA ARG A 215 10.65 -8.05 12.68
C ARG A 215 9.96 -8.52 13.96
N TYR A 216 9.97 -7.70 14.98
CA TYR A 216 9.06 -7.88 16.10
C TYR A 216 7.62 -7.61 15.64
N THR A 217 6.65 -8.28 16.25
CA THR A 217 5.23 -8.13 15.87
C THR A 217 4.66 -6.76 16.16
N SER A 218 5.30 -5.99 17.06
CA SER A 218 4.97 -4.60 17.37
C SER A 218 5.45 -3.59 16.32
N GLU A 219 6.35 -3.98 15.44
CA GLU A 219 7.01 -3.06 14.51
C GLU A 219 6.32 -3.03 13.14
N PRO A 220 6.15 -1.85 12.54
CA PRO A 220 5.51 -1.73 11.23
C PRO A 220 6.44 -2.11 10.07
N LYS A 221 7.74 -1.82 10.19
CA LYS A 221 8.76 -2.04 9.15
C LYS A 221 9.61 -3.27 9.46
N TRP A 222 10.25 -3.85 8.43
CA TRP A 222 11.22 -4.92 8.60
C TRP A 222 12.47 -4.39 9.30
N GLN A 223 12.82 -4.97 10.45
CA GLN A 223 13.96 -4.53 11.26
C GLN A 223 15.25 -5.30 10.95
N PHE A 224 15.10 -6.54 10.56
CA PHE A 224 16.23 -7.45 10.38
C PHE A 224 16.15 -8.13 9.02
N SER A 225 17.30 -8.45 8.46
CA SER A 225 17.37 -9.26 7.25
C SER A 225 18.64 -10.13 7.23
N ARG A 226 18.58 -11.21 6.45
CA ARG A 226 19.72 -12.07 6.19
C ARG A 226 19.68 -12.58 4.76
N ASP A 227 20.80 -12.45 4.06
CA ASP A 227 20.97 -13.07 2.78
C ASP A 227 21.30 -14.55 2.99
N VAL A 228 20.67 -15.41 2.19
CA VAL A 228 20.88 -16.85 2.15
C VAL A 228 21.08 -17.28 0.70
N GLY A 229 21.93 -18.27 0.48
CA GLY A 229 22.23 -18.78 -0.86
C GLY A 229 20.99 -19.30 -1.61
N LYS A 230 21.21 -19.67 -2.87
CA LYS A 230 20.19 -20.28 -3.75
C LYS A 230 20.13 -21.80 -3.53
#